data_01f5d8c5b23b2a144570981df286cc6e
#
_entry.id   01f5d8c5b23b2a144570981df286cc6e
#
_cell.length_a   1.000
_cell.length_b   1.000
_cell.length_c   1.000
_cell.angle_alpha   90.00
_cell.angle_beta   90.00
_cell.angle_gamma   90.00
#
_symmetry.space_group_name_H-M   'P 1'
#
loop_
_entity.id
_entity.type
_entity.pdbx_description
1 polymer ?
#
loop_
_entity_poly.entity_id
_entity_poly.type
_entity_poly.pdbx_seq_one_letter_code
_entity_poly.pdbx_strand_id
1 'polypeptide(L)'
;MANYLNAFLNGIDSFLAWLSTSLKQTVESYCDLETADSPSVLVAHDGSLISLIQISGVTQLIGSTEFERLHEGLTLTLQTALSRSGHALQVLFQYDREAVSDLLNETLQPGKQTSQRLHLDLKDLFAERVSFLSKHCASESVYFVLWTRPSNLTTEQYQRATKDKLKYIRDKKIAPSQLT
;
A
#
# COMPACT_ATOMS: atom_id res chain seq x y z
N MET A 1 13.15 -55.76 2.20
CA MET A 1 12.11 -54.88 2.86
C MET A 1 12.45 -53.39 2.84
N ALA A 2 13.71 -52.99 3.06
CA ALA A 2 14.08 -51.58 3.08
C ALA A 2 13.80 -50.80 1.78
N ASN A 3 13.93 -51.42 0.60
CA ASN A 3 13.74 -50.75 -0.69
C ASN A 3 12.26 -50.36 -0.95
N TYR A 4 11.32 -51.13 -0.46
CA TYR A 4 9.88 -50.83 -0.64
C TYR A 4 9.43 -49.68 0.28
N LEU A 5 10.03 -49.60 1.48
CA LEU A 5 9.75 -48.54 2.43
C LEU A 5 10.24 -47.20 1.90
N ASN A 6 11.46 -47.16 1.33
CA ASN A 6 12.03 -45.95 0.74
C ASN A 6 11.26 -45.51 -0.53
N ALA A 7 10.80 -46.44 -1.35
CA ALA A 7 9.98 -46.10 -2.52
C ALA A 7 8.60 -45.54 -2.11
N PHE A 8 8.03 -46.06 -1.03
CA PHE A 8 6.77 -45.55 -0.48
C PHE A 8 6.93 -44.15 0.14
N LEU A 9 7.98 -43.94 0.92
CA LEU A 9 8.30 -42.61 1.51
C LEU A 9 8.55 -41.56 0.45
N ASN A 10 9.33 -41.88 -0.59
CA ASN A 10 9.57 -40.98 -1.73
C ASN A 10 8.29 -40.63 -2.48
N GLY A 11 7.35 -41.59 -2.57
CA GLY A 11 6.01 -41.36 -3.16
C GLY A 11 5.17 -40.37 -2.34
N ILE A 12 5.19 -40.52 -1.02
CA ILE A 12 4.52 -39.59 -0.10
C ILE A 12 5.15 -38.17 -0.19
N ASP A 13 6.48 -38.07 -0.18
CA ASP A 13 7.16 -36.78 -0.28
C ASP A 13 6.85 -36.06 -1.60
N SER A 14 6.83 -36.83 -2.71
CA SER A 14 6.45 -36.29 -4.02
C SER A 14 4.99 -35.83 -4.06
N PHE A 15 4.08 -36.58 -3.44
CA PHE A 15 2.68 -36.23 -3.34
C PHE A 15 2.48 -34.98 -2.45
N LEU A 16 3.14 -34.90 -1.30
CA LEU A 16 3.10 -33.74 -0.42
C LEU A 16 3.71 -32.49 -1.08
N ALA A 17 4.80 -32.65 -1.83
CA ALA A 17 5.41 -31.57 -2.60
C ALA A 17 4.47 -31.06 -3.69
N TRP A 18 3.80 -31.96 -4.43
CA TRP A 18 2.79 -31.60 -5.43
C TRP A 18 1.58 -30.92 -4.77
N LEU A 19 1.07 -31.48 -3.67
CA LEU A 19 -0.06 -30.90 -2.93
C LEU A 19 0.29 -29.50 -2.40
N SER A 20 1.50 -29.34 -1.83
CA SER A 20 1.97 -28.03 -1.34
C SER A 20 2.15 -27.00 -2.46
N THR A 21 2.55 -27.45 -3.66
CA THR A 21 2.68 -26.56 -4.83
C THR A 21 1.31 -26.19 -5.40
N SER A 22 0.36 -27.13 -5.39
CA SER A 22 -1.02 -26.89 -5.83
C SER A 22 -1.82 -26.05 -4.85
N LEU A 23 -1.50 -26.12 -3.55
CA LEU A 23 -2.10 -25.30 -2.48
C LEU A 23 -1.38 -23.97 -2.26
N LYS A 24 -0.19 -23.79 -2.77
CA LYS A 24 0.47 -22.48 -2.84
C LYS A 24 -0.28 -21.63 -3.84
N GLN A 25 -1.36 -21.02 -3.37
CA GLN A 25 -1.85 -19.81 -4.00
C GLN A 25 -0.72 -18.80 -3.83
N THR A 26 -0.12 -18.40 -4.92
CA THR A 26 0.91 -17.37 -4.92
C THR A 26 0.30 -16.07 -4.41
N VAL A 27 1.10 -15.22 -3.76
CA VAL A 27 0.65 -13.88 -3.30
C VAL A 27 -0.01 -13.13 -4.46
N GLU A 28 0.42 -13.37 -5.69
CA GLU A 28 -0.16 -12.84 -6.93
C GLU A 28 -1.64 -13.21 -7.11
N SER A 29 -2.08 -14.40 -6.68
CA SER A 29 -3.50 -14.80 -6.80
C SER A 29 -4.42 -14.08 -5.82
N TYR A 30 -3.86 -13.43 -4.79
CA TYR A 30 -4.60 -12.58 -3.85
C TYR A 30 -4.42 -11.08 -4.12
N CYS A 31 -3.53 -10.73 -5.03
CA CYS A 31 -3.26 -9.35 -5.39
C CYS A 31 -4.06 -8.99 -6.64
N ASP A 32 -5.09 -8.17 -6.47
CA ASP A 32 -5.89 -7.66 -7.60
C ASP A 32 -5.14 -6.60 -8.43
N LEU A 33 -3.89 -6.29 -8.08
CA LEU A 33 -3.07 -5.29 -8.77
C LEU A 33 -2.35 -5.94 -9.95
N GLU A 34 -2.46 -5.33 -11.12
CA GLU A 34 -1.79 -5.77 -12.35
C GLU A 34 -0.52 -4.97 -12.61
N THR A 35 -0.62 -3.64 -12.54
CA THR A 35 0.49 -2.74 -12.91
C THR A 35 0.31 -1.35 -12.28
N ALA A 36 1.30 -0.48 -12.49
CA ALA A 36 1.23 0.93 -12.19
C ALA A 36 1.17 1.75 -13.49
N ASP A 37 0.15 2.58 -13.65
CA ASP A 37 0.04 3.51 -14.77
C ASP A 37 0.94 4.74 -14.56
N SER A 38 1.02 5.18 -13.32
CA SER A 38 1.84 6.33 -12.91
C SER A 38 2.36 6.13 -11.48
N PRO A 39 3.24 6.98 -10.96
CA PRO A 39 3.73 6.89 -9.58
C PRO A 39 2.63 6.94 -8.51
N SER A 40 1.45 7.45 -8.83
CA SER A 40 0.33 7.62 -7.90
C SER A 40 -0.92 6.82 -8.25
N VAL A 41 -0.90 6.06 -9.35
CA VAL A 41 -2.07 5.31 -9.85
C VAL A 41 -1.68 3.88 -10.15
N LEU A 42 -2.31 2.95 -9.48
CA LEU A 42 -2.21 1.51 -9.71
C LEU A 42 -3.40 1.05 -10.54
N VAL A 43 -3.21 0.00 -11.30
CA VAL A 43 -4.24 -0.63 -12.15
C VAL A 43 -4.52 -2.03 -11.62
N ALA A 44 -5.78 -2.33 -11.38
CA ALA A 44 -6.23 -3.66 -11.01
C ALA A 44 -6.50 -4.54 -12.24
N HIS A 45 -6.58 -5.87 -12.06
CA HIS A 45 -6.86 -6.83 -13.14
C HIS A 45 -8.18 -6.58 -13.87
N ASP A 46 -9.18 -6.03 -13.19
CA ASP A 46 -10.46 -5.64 -13.79
C ASP A 46 -10.41 -4.31 -14.54
N GLY A 47 -9.24 -3.66 -14.59
CA GLY A 47 -9.03 -2.33 -15.17
C GLY A 47 -9.44 -1.18 -14.24
N SER A 48 -9.77 -1.44 -12.99
CA SER A 48 -10.02 -0.39 -12.00
C SER A 48 -8.73 0.38 -11.72
N LEU A 49 -8.85 1.69 -11.55
CA LEU A 49 -7.75 2.55 -11.13
C LEU A 49 -7.80 2.74 -9.62
N ILE A 50 -6.63 2.68 -8.99
CA ILE A 50 -6.48 2.77 -7.55
C ILE A 50 -5.46 3.85 -7.23
N SER A 51 -5.85 4.81 -6.39
CA SER A 51 -4.94 5.84 -5.88
C SER A 51 -4.87 5.76 -4.36
N LEU A 52 -3.66 5.84 -3.80
CA LEU A 52 -3.43 5.84 -2.37
C LEU A 52 -3.04 7.24 -1.92
N ILE A 53 -3.70 7.71 -0.87
CA ILE A 53 -3.43 9.00 -0.23
C ILE A 53 -3.13 8.72 1.23
N GLN A 54 -1.90 8.97 1.66
CA GLN A 54 -1.54 8.88 3.07
C GLN A 54 -2.05 10.12 3.81
N ILE A 55 -2.72 9.90 4.92
CA ILE A 55 -3.23 10.96 5.79
C ILE A 55 -2.27 11.11 6.96
N SER A 56 -1.52 12.20 6.97
CA SER A 56 -0.55 12.49 8.04
C SER A 56 -1.18 13.06 9.31
N GLY A 57 -2.48 13.32 9.28
CA GLY A 57 -3.19 13.91 10.41
C GLY A 57 -2.85 15.39 10.64
N VAL A 58 -3.19 15.89 11.82
CA VAL A 58 -2.95 17.27 12.23
C VAL A 58 -1.80 17.28 13.23
N THR A 59 -0.75 18.02 12.92
CA THR A 59 0.46 18.11 13.76
C THR A 59 0.34 19.11 14.91
N GLN A 60 -0.75 19.88 14.93
CA GLN A 60 -1.02 20.88 15.96
C GLN A 60 -2.24 20.48 16.80
N LEU A 61 -2.27 20.96 18.04
CA LEU A 61 -3.47 20.83 18.86
C LEU A 61 -4.57 21.69 18.24
N ILE A 62 -5.69 21.08 17.92
CA ILE A 62 -6.87 21.75 17.37
C ILE A 62 -8.02 21.70 18.39
N GLY A 63 -8.82 22.75 18.44
CA GLY A 63 -10.03 22.80 19.23
C GLY A 63 -11.18 22.02 18.57
N SER A 64 -12.25 21.76 19.32
CA SER A 64 -13.42 21.04 18.80
C SER A 64 -14.05 21.72 17.59
N THR A 65 -14.15 23.04 17.59
CA THR A 65 -14.71 23.83 16.49
C THR A 65 -13.87 23.72 15.21
N GLU A 66 -12.55 23.68 15.34
CA GLU A 66 -11.65 23.51 14.20
C GLU A 66 -11.71 22.08 13.67
N PHE A 67 -11.82 21.09 14.54
CA PHE A 67 -12.02 19.71 14.18
C PHE A 67 -13.35 19.53 13.41
N GLU A 68 -14.44 20.09 13.90
CA GLU A 68 -15.74 20.04 13.21
C GLU A 68 -15.67 20.64 11.81
N ARG A 69 -15.02 21.80 11.64
CA ARG A 69 -14.82 22.41 10.32
C ARG A 69 -14.02 21.55 9.37
N LEU A 70 -12.94 20.92 9.86
CA LEU A 70 -12.14 19.99 9.07
C LEU A 70 -12.96 18.76 8.65
N HIS A 71 -13.73 18.20 9.59
CA HIS A 71 -14.59 17.06 9.33
C HIS A 71 -15.68 17.38 8.31
N GLU A 72 -16.37 18.52 8.45
CA GLU A 72 -17.39 18.98 7.48
C GLU A 72 -16.78 19.23 6.10
N GLY A 73 -15.63 19.91 6.03
CA GLY A 73 -14.92 20.17 4.77
C GLY A 73 -14.49 18.90 4.06
N LEU A 74 -13.92 17.93 4.80
CA LEU A 74 -13.54 16.63 4.27
C LEU A 74 -14.77 15.86 3.77
N THR A 75 -15.83 15.82 4.57
CA THR A 75 -17.10 15.15 4.23
C THR A 75 -17.68 15.70 2.94
N LEU A 76 -17.78 17.03 2.82
CA LEU A 76 -18.30 17.68 1.63
C LEU A 76 -17.44 17.40 0.38
N THR A 77 -16.13 17.45 0.53
CA THR A 77 -15.20 17.14 -0.55
C THR A 77 -15.32 15.71 -1.03
N LEU A 78 -15.36 14.75 -0.10
CA LEU A 78 -15.53 13.33 -0.42
C LEU A 78 -16.89 13.04 -1.03
N GLN A 79 -17.96 13.60 -0.51
CA GLN A 79 -19.30 13.46 -1.08
C GLN A 79 -19.36 13.99 -2.52
N THR A 80 -18.75 15.14 -2.79
CA THR A 80 -18.70 15.70 -4.14
C THR A 80 -17.88 14.83 -5.09
N ALA A 81 -16.71 14.36 -4.66
CA ALA A 81 -15.83 13.53 -5.46
C ALA A 81 -16.40 12.12 -5.74
N LEU A 82 -17.08 11.54 -4.74
CA LEU A 82 -17.60 10.16 -4.79
C LEU A 82 -19.08 10.08 -5.15
N SER A 83 -19.73 11.20 -5.48
CA SER A 83 -21.17 11.24 -5.81
C SER A 83 -21.55 10.43 -7.04
N ARG A 84 -20.58 10.17 -7.93
CA ARG A 84 -20.79 9.38 -9.14
C ARG A 84 -20.68 7.89 -8.83
N SER A 85 -21.53 7.08 -9.44
CA SER A 85 -21.44 5.62 -9.33
C SER A 85 -20.08 5.12 -9.84
N GLY A 86 -19.54 4.06 -9.21
CA GLY A 86 -18.29 3.39 -9.58
C GLY A 86 -17.02 4.00 -8.99
N HIS A 87 -17.14 4.98 -8.14
CA HIS A 87 -16.08 5.36 -7.23
C HIS A 87 -16.34 4.73 -5.87
N ALA A 88 -15.27 4.30 -5.21
CA ALA A 88 -15.31 3.82 -3.84
C ALA A 88 -14.13 4.38 -3.07
N LEU A 89 -14.35 4.65 -1.79
CA LEU A 89 -13.31 5.01 -0.83
C LEU A 89 -13.18 3.86 0.16
N GLN A 90 -11.97 3.33 0.27
CA GLN A 90 -11.57 2.40 1.32
C GLN A 90 -10.65 3.15 2.28
N VAL A 91 -10.90 3.04 3.56
CA VAL A 91 -10.00 3.56 4.59
C VAL A 91 -9.19 2.40 5.13
N LEU A 92 -7.88 2.49 4.98
CA LEU A 92 -6.94 1.52 5.53
C LEU A 92 -6.26 2.15 6.74
N PHE A 93 -6.42 1.52 7.88
CA PHE A 93 -5.72 1.86 9.12
C PHE A 93 -4.64 0.82 9.38
N GLN A 94 -3.41 1.27 9.53
CA GLN A 94 -2.27 0.44 9.87
C GLN A 94 -1.77 0.81 11.27
N TYR A 95 -1.56 -0.20 12.08
CA TYR A 95 -0.99 -0.08 13.42
C TYR A 95 0.26 -0.97 13.49
N ASP A 96 1.42 -0.34 13.74
CA ASP A 96 2.69 -1.04 13.77
C ASP A 96 3.50 -0.64 15.00
N ARG A 97 3.85 -1.62 15.83
CA ARG A 97 4.71 -1.43 17.01
C ARG A 97 6.19 -1.57 16.67
N GLU A 98 6.52 -2.36 15.66
CA GLU A 98 7.91 -2.66 15.34
C GLU A 98 8.58 -1.49 14.60
N ALA A 99 7.83 -0.79 13.75
CA ALA A 99 8.31 0.37 13.01
C ALA A 99 8.56 1.62 13.88
N VAL A 100 8.08 1.64 15.13
CA VAL A 100 8.18 2.84 16.00
C VAL A 100 9.63 3.24 16.28
N SER A 101 10.52 2.28 16.47
CA SER A 101 11.93 2.57 16.78
C SER A 101 12.61 3.35 15.64
N ASP A 102 12.36 2.97 14.41
CA ASP A 102 12.93 3.61 13.23
C ASP A 102 12.34 5.00 13.02
N LEU A 103 11.02 5.13 13.17
CA LEU A 103 10.32 6.41 13.08
C LEU A 103 10.80 7.41 14.15
N LEU A 104 11.01 6.96 15.39
CA LEU A 104 11.56 7.78 16.46
C LEU A 104 12.99 8.22 16.16
N ASN A 105 13.82 7.32 15.65
CA ASN A 105 15.18 7.64 15.26
C ASN A 105 15.22 8.70 14.15
N GLU A 106 14.35 8.60 13.16
CA GLU A 106 14.21 9.58 12.09
C GLU A 106 13.72 10.94 12.63
N THR A 107 12.67 10.93 13.45
CA THR A 107 12.10 12.14 14.07
C THR A 107 13.11 12.87 14.95
N LEU A 108 13.98 12.15 15.66
CA LEU A 108 15.00 12.73 16.54
C LEU A 108 16.28 13.13 15.78
N GLN A 109 16.41 12.79 14.52
CA GLN A 109 17.61 13.06 13.71
C GLN A 109 18.01 14.56 13.69
N PRO A 110 17.10 15.53 13.51
CA PRO A 110 17.46 16.97 13.57
C PRO A 110 18.03 17.36 14.92
N GLY A 111 17.47 16.83 16.02
CA GLY A 111 17.99 17.07 17.38
C GLY A 111 19.39 16.48 17.59
N LYS A 112 19.64 15.26 17.10
CA LYS A 112 20.95 14.62 17.13
C LYS A 112 22.00 15.43 16.35
N GLN A 113 21.65 15.91 15.16
CA GLN A 113 22.54 16.77 14.36
C GLN A 113 22.83 18.11 15.04
N THR A 114 21.85 18.69 15.70
CA THR A 114 22.03 19.95 16.43
C THR A 114 22.94 19.75 17.64
N SER A 115 22.77 18.67 18.42
CA SER A 115 23.64 18.36 19.55
C SER A 115 25.09 18.18 19.11
N GLN A 116 25.33 17.51 18.00
CA GLN A 116 26.66 17.34 17.42
C GLN A 116 27.31 18.69 17.03
N ARG A 117 26.55 19.59 16.39
CA ARG A 117 27.02 20.91 16.01
C ARG A 117 27.40 21.79 17.23
N LEU A 118 26.66 21.62 18.32
CA LEU A 118 26.90 22.34 19.58
C LEU A 118 27.91 21.62 20.49
N HIS A 119 28.54 20.54 20.03
CA HIS A 119 29.46 19.72 20.81
C HIS A 119 28.87 19.22 22.14
N LEU A 120 27.55 18.97 22.18
CA LEU A 120 26.86 18.39 23.33
C LEU A 120 26.83 16.87 23.21
N ASP A 121 27.30 16.17 24.22
CA ASP A 121 27.20 14.71 24.27
C ASP A 121 25.85 14.31 24.86
N LEU A 122 24.84 14.16 24.00
CA LEU A 122 23.47 13.77 24.33
C LEU A 122 23.09 12.40 23.75
N LYS A 123 24.09 11.58 23.39
CA LYS A 123 23.82 10.30 22.73
C LYS A 123 23.00 9.36 23.63
N ASP A 124 23.37 9.27 24.90
CA ASP A 124 22.68 8.38 25.85
C ASP A 124 21.25 8.84 26.08
N LEU A 125 21.00 10.15 26.14
CA LEU A 125 19.67 10.72 26.30
C LEU A 125 18.76 10.36 25.10
N PHE A 126 19.27 10.48 23.87
CA PHE A 126 18.51 10.08 22.68
C PHE A 126 18.24 8.56 22.65
N ALA A 127 19.23 7.74 23.01
CA ALA A 127 19.09 6.29 23.04
C ALA A 127 18.05 5.86 24.10
N GLU A 128 18.11 6.43 25.31
CA GLU A 128 17.14 6.20 26.38
C GLU A 128 15.73 6.61 25.95
N ARG A 129 15.59 7.79 25.30
CA ARG A 129 14.31 8.30 24.82
C ARG A 129 13.69 7.37 23.77
N VAL A 130 14.48 6.89 22.80
CA VAL A 130 14.01 5.91 21.80
C VAL A 130 13.60 4.62 22.48
N SER A 131 14.44 4.09 23.39
CA SER A 131 14.14 2.85 24.12
C SER A 131 12.90 2.96 24.99
N PHE A 132 12.66 4.10 25.62
CA PHE A 132 11.46 4.33 26.43
C PHE A 132 10.22 4.45 25.56
N LEU A 133 10.25 5.33 24.55
CA LEU A 133 9.09 5.62 23.73
C LEU A 133 8.68 4.40 22.87
N SER A 134 9.62 3.60 22.38
CA SER A 134 9.31 2.40 21.59
C SER A 134 8.52 1.35 22.39
N LYS A 135 8.59 1.37 23.72
CA LYS A 135 7.80 0.47 24.58
C LYS A 135 6.36 0.95 24.80
N HIS A 136 6.12 2.26 24.67
CA HIS A 136 4.86 2.89 25.04
C HIS A 136 4.10 3.50 23.87
N CYS A 137 4.75 3.63 22.72
CA CYS A 137 4.16 4.16 21.50
C CYS A 137 3.93 3.08 20.45
N ALA A 138 3.07 3.38 19.49
CA ALA A 138 2.89 2.63 18.26
C ALA A 138 2.84 3.59 17.08
N SER A 139 3.24 3.13 15.91
CA SER A 139 3.06 3.87 14.67
C SER A 139 1.66 3.62 14.14
N GLU A 140 0.96 4.69 13.84
CA GLU A 140 -0.37 4.64 13.22
C GLU A 140 -0.31 5.36 11.88
N SER A 141 -0.83 4.72 10.85
CA SER A 141 -0.94 5.29 9.51
C SER A 141 -2.34 5.08 8.97
N VAL A 142 -2.88 6.12 8.38
CA VAL A 142 -4.19 6.08 7.72
C VAL A 142 -4.00 6.36 6.25
N TYR A 143 -4.59 5.52 5.41
CA TYR A 143 -4.58 5.68 3.97
C TYR A 143 -6.00 5.72 3.45
N PHE A 144 -6.25 6.66 2.56
CA PHE A 144 -7.45 6.66 1.72
C PHE A 144 -7.09 5.97 0.40
N VAL A 145 -7.78 4.90 0.10
CA VAL A 145 -7.65 4.16 -1.15
C VAL A 145 -8.86 4.46 -2.00
N LEU A 146 -8.64 5.23 -3.05
CA LEU A 146 -9.69 5.65 -3.99
C LEU A 146 -9.73 4.66 -5.14
N TRP A 147 -10.89 4.06 -5.35
CA TRP A 147 -11.16 3.15 -6.44
C TRP A 147 -12.02 3.83 -7.50
N THR A 148 -11.64 3.67 -8.75
CA THR A 148 -12.44 4.11 -9.90
C THR A 148 -12.62 2.94 -10.84
N ARG A 149 -13.85 2.45 -10.98
CA ARG A 149 -14.16 1.28 -11.81
C ARG A 149 -14.33 1.65 -13.29
N PRO A 150 -13.96 0.77 -14.24
CA PRO A 150 -14.11 1.00 -15.68
C PRO A 150 -15.57 1.22 -16.12
N SER A 151 -16.52 0.68 -15.37
CA SER A 151 -17.96 0.85 -15.65
C SER A 151 -18.43 2.32 -15.63
N ASN A 152 -17.61 3.21 -15.13
CA ASN A 152 -17.87 4.65 -15.14
C ASN A 152 -17.44 5.35 -16.43
N LEU A 153 -16.66 4.68 -17.26
CA LEU A 153 -16.31 5.23 -18.55
C LEU A 153 -17.55 5.20 -19.44
N THR A 154 -17.85 6.33 -20.06
CA THR A 154 -18.84 6.32 -21.14
C THR A 154 -18.34 5.43 -22.29
N THR A 155 -19.24 4.91 -23.11
CA THR A 155 -18.89 4.07 -24.27
C THR A 155 -17.85 4.74 -25.16
N GLU A 156 -17.93 6.06 -25.31
CA GLU A 156 -16.96 6.84 -26.08
C GLU A 156 -15.58 6.89 -25.41
N GLN A 157 -15.53 7.08 -24.10
CA GLN A 157 -14.28 7.08 -23.32
C GLN A 157 -13.62 5.71 -23.37
N TYR A 158 -14.40 4.63 -23.23
CA TYR A 158 -13.91 3.27 -23.36
C TYR A 158 -13.32 3.00 -24.74
N GLN A 159 -14.03 3.42 -25.81
CA GLN A 159 -13.53 3.26 -27.19
C GLN A 159 -12.25 4.08 -27.44
N ARG A 160 -12.14 5.29 -26.89
CA ARG A 160 -10.92 6.10 -26.99
C ARG A 160 -9.76 5.42 -26.27
N ALA A 161 -9.95 5.00 -25.02
CA ALA A 161 -8.93 4.31 -24.24
C ALA A 161 -8.45 3.04 -24.92
N THR A 162 -9.36 2.26 -25.52
CA THR A 162 -9.00 1.05 -26.28
C THR A 162 -8.19 1.38 -27.53
N LYS A 163 -8.56 2.43 -28.28
CA LYS A 163 -7.79 2.90 -29.44
C LYS A 163 -6.40 3.39 -29.06
N ASP A 164 -6.30 4.14 -27.97
CA ASP A 164 -5.03 4.66 -27.47
C ASP A 164 -4.11 3.53 -26.98
N LYS A 165 -4.66 2.53 -26.30
CA LYS A 165 -3.94 1.31 -25.91
C LYS A 165 -3.39 0.56 -27.14
N LEU A 166 -4.21 0.36 -28.16
CA LEU A 166 -3.79 -0.30 -29.41
C LEU A 166 -2.71 0.50 -30.16
N LYS A 167 -2.83 1.84 -30.17
CA LYS A 167 -1.83 2.72 -30.75
C LYS A 167 -0.51 2.62 -30.01
N TYR A 168 -0.55 2.67 -28.67
CA TYR A 168 0.63 2.54 -27.81
C TYR A 168 1.37 1.21 -28.01
N ILE A 169 0.62 0.09 -28.08
CA ILE A 169 1.18 -1.25 -28.35
C ILE A 169 1.86 -1.27 -29.72
N ARG A 170 1.23 -0.71 -30.74
CA ARG A 170 1.77 -0.65 -32.09
C ARG A 170 3.03 0.22 -32.18
N ASP A 171 3.01 1.38 -31.54
CA ASP A 171 4.11 2.36 -31.62
C ASP A 171 5.34 1.88 -30.83
N LYS A 172 5.16 1.12 -29.75
CA LYS A 172 6.25 0.51 -28.97
C LYS A 172 6.75 -0.83 -29.52
N LYS A 173 6.17 -1.38 -30.60
CA LYS A 173 6.51 -2.71 -31.15
C LYS A 173 6.54 -3.82 -30.08
N ILE A 174 5.72 -3.71 -29.04
CA ILE A 174 5.60 -4.72 -28.00
C ILE A 174 4.81 -5.88 -28.61
N ALA A 175 5.44 -7.06 -28.68
CA ALA A 175 4.77 -8.27 -29.14
C ALA A 175 3.59 -8.60 -28.21
N PRO A 176 2.43 -9.04 -28.74
CA PRO A 176 1.25 -9.38 -27.92
C PRO A 176 1.51 -10.43 -26.85
N SER A 177 2.54 -11.26 -26.99
CA SER A 177 2.96 -12.29 -26.04
C SER A 177 3.62 -11.77 -24.75
N GLN A 178 3.84 -10.47 -24.62
CA GLN A 178 4.41 -9.84 -23.41
C GLN A 178 3.34 -9.15 -22.57
N LEU A 179 2.07 -9.32 -22.89
CA LEU A 179 0.91 -8.69 -22.24
C LEU A 179 -0.01 -9.69 -21.55
N THR A 180 0.49 -10.92 -21.31
CA THR A 180 -0.18 -11.94 -20.48
C THR A 180 0.43 -12.03 -19.10
#